data_b6504da45d6995dbe7716f5694232f5f
#
_entry.id   b6504da45d6995dbe7716f5694232f5f
#
_cell.length_a   1.000
_cell.length_b   1.000
_cell.length_c   1.000
_cell.angle_alpha   90.00
_cell.angle_beta   90.00
_cell.angle_gamma   90.00
#
_symmetry.space_group_name_H-M   'P 1'
#
loop_
_entity.id
_entity.type
_entity.pdbx_description
1 polymer ?
#
loop_
_entity_poly.entity_id
_entity_poly.type
_entity_poly.pdbx_seq_one_letter_code
_entity_poly.pdbx_strand_id
1 'polypeptide(L)'
;GLAAGSFRDGTRVAGSAPALVRAMCEGNRDALLTALDETLDVLARARTELADHGTLAGLVEPGFEARRRYEDRERWTITGIDPGSENWRERLRDAGRRGGVLRP
;
A
#
# COMPACT_ATOMS: atom_id res chain seq x y z
N GLY A 1 -21.72 2.33 12.87
CA GLY A 1 -21.46 3.62 12.27
C GLY A 1 -20.17 3.64 11.47
N LEU A 2 -19.84 4.78 10.91
CA LEU A 2 -18.62 4.96 10.10
C LEU A 2 -17.35 4.65 10.90
N ALA A 3 -17.32 5.06 12.18
CA ALA A 3 -16.16 4.80 13.04
C ALA A 3 -15.95 3.29 13.26
N ALA A 4 -17.01 2.52 13.41
CA ALA A 4 -16.91 1.07 13.59
C ALA A 4 -16.42 0.38 12.30
N GLY A 5 -16.89 0.83 11.13
CA GLY A 5 -16.43 0.33 9.85
C GLY A 5 -14.96 0.62 9.59
N SER A 6 -14.52 1.84 9.85
CA SER A 6 -13.12 2.25 9.70
C SER A 6 -12.20 1.48 10.64
N PHE A 7 -12.62 1.29 11.88
CA PHE A 7 -11.85 0.51 12.85
C PHE A 7 -11.71 -0.94 12.40
N ARG A 8 -12.82 -1.55 11.96
CA ARG A 8 -12.81 -2.93 11.49
C ARG A 8 -11.87 -3.12 10.31
N ASP A 9 -11.94 -2.23 9.32
CA ASP A 9 -11.11 -2.32 8.13
C ASP A 9 -9.63 -2.06 8.44
N GLY A 10 -9.35 -1.07 9.26
CA GLY A 10 -7.97 -0.71 9.62
C GLY A 10 -7.28 -1.72 10.53
N THR A 11 -8.05 -2.54 11.26
CA THR A 11 -7.49 -3.53 12.19
C THR A 11 -7.69 -4.97 11.72
N ARG A 12 -8.18 -5.19 10.53
CA ARG A 12 -8.51 -6.53 10.03
C ARG A 12 -7.34 -7.50 10.12
N VAL A 13 -6.16 -7.06 9.75
CA VAL A 13 -4.95 -7.91 9.76
C VAL A 13 -4.55 -8.31 11.18
N ALA A 14 -4.84 -7.46 12.16
CA ALA A 14 -4.55 -7.76 13.56
C ALA A 14 -5.34 -8.96 14.08
N GLY A 15 -6.43 -9.33 13.40
CA GLY A 15 -7.21 -10.53 13.73
C GLY A 15 -6.64 -11.83 13.19
N SER A 16 -5.53 -11.77 12.45
CA SER A 16 -4.87 -12.97 11.93
C SER A 16 -4.21 -13.77 13.05
N ALA A 17 -4.02 -15.09 12.82
CA ALA A 17 -3.40 -15.96 13.81
C ALA A 17 -1.99 -15.45 14.17
N PRO A 18 -1.71 -15.21 15.46
CA PRO A 18 -0.42 -14.63 15.86
C PRO A 18 0.80 -15.43 15.42
N ALA A 19 0.72 -16.76 15.48
CA ALA A 19 1.83 -17.62 15.08
C ALA A 19 2.15 -17.47 13.59
N LEU A 20 1.13 -17.30 12.75
CA LEU A 20 1.32 -17.10 11.31
C LEU A 20 1.97 -15.75 11.02
N VAL A 21 1.47 -14.69 11.64
CA VAL A 21 2.03 -13.34 11.45
C VAL A 21 3.48 -13.27 11.93
N ARG A 22 3.76 -13.86 13.10
CA ARG A 22 5.13 -13.92 13.62
C ARG A 22 6.07 -14.68 12.69
N ALA A 23 5.63 -15.82 12.16
CA ALA A 23 6.46 -16.61 11.25
C ALA A 23 6.80 -15.82 9.98
N MET A 24 5.83 -15.11 9.43
CA MET A 24 6.04 -14.28 8.25
C MET A 24 7.00 -13.13 8.53
N CYS A 25 6.80 -12.42 9.63
CA CYS A 25 7.64 -11.28 10.00
C CYS A 25 9.05 -11.70 10.37
N GLU A 26 9.18 -12.70 11.24
CA GLU A 26 10.47 -13.18 11.71
C GLU A 26 11.28 -13.84 10.59
N GLY A 27 10.60 -14.48 9.62
CA GLY A 27 11.24 -15.04 8.43
C GLY A 27 11.78 -13.99 7.46
N ASN A 28 11.30 -12.75 7.57
CA ASN A 28 11.75 -11.62 6.74
C ASN A 28 12.42 -10.54 7.59
N ARG A 29 13.15 -10.96 8.60
CA ARG A 29 13.70 -10.06 9.62
C ARG A 29 14.46 -8.87 9.05
N ASP A 30 15.40 -9.09 8.15
CA ASP A 30 16.26 -8.01 7.66
C ASP A 30 15.48 -7.00 6.82
N ALA A 31 14.62 -7.49 5.91
CA ALA A 31 13.76 -6.62 5.11
C ALA A 31 12.78 -5.85 5.98
N LEU A 32 12.23 -6.50 7.01
CA LEU A 32 11.29 -5.86 7.92
C LEU A 32 11.97 -4.80 8.78
N LEU A 33 13.21 -5.04 9.24
CA LEU A 33 13.97 -4.02 9.97
C LEU A 33 14.21 -2.79 9.12
N THR A 34 14.56 -2.96 7.85
CA THR A 34 14.72 -1.84 6.92
C THR A 34 13.43 -1.05 6.78
N ALA A 35 12.30 -1.74 6.59
CA ALA A 35 11.00 -1.09 6.47
C ALA A 35 10.60 -0.35 7.75
N LEU A 36 10.89 -0.92 8.91
CA LEU A 36 10.62 -0.29 10.20
C LEU A 36 11.48 0.95 10.40
N ASP A 37 12.76 0.89 10.05
CA ASP A 37 13.64 2.05 10.14
C ASP A 37 13.14 3.20 9.26
N GLU A 38 12.73 2.91 8.03
CA GLU A 38 12.16 3.90 7.13
C GLU A 38 10.86 4.48 7.68
N THR A 39 10.00 3.64 8.24
CA THR A 39 8.73 4.07 8.83
C THR A 39 8.95 4.96 10.05
N LEU A 40 9.89 4.57 10.92
CA LEU A 40 10.25 5.37 12.09
C LEU A 40 10.79 6.75 11.68
N ASP A 41 11.61 6.79 10.63
CA ASP A 41 12.14 8.05 10.11
C ASP A 41 11.02 8.96 9.59
N VAL A 42 10.07 8.42 8.84
CA VAL A 42 8.91 9.17 8.35
C VAL A 42 8.08 9.71 9.51
N LEU A 43 7.83 8.90 10.52
CA LEU A 43 7.06 9.31 11.70
C LEU A 43 7.80 10.37 12.52
N ALA A 44 9.12 10.23 12.66
CA ALA A 44 9.93 11.23 13.37
C ALA A 44 9.88 12.60 12.67
N ARG A 45 9.96 12.61 11.35
CA ARG A 45 9.84 13.85 10.58
C ARG A 45 8.45 14.46 10.68
N ALA A 46 7.41 13.63 10.63
CA ALA A 46 6.04 14.10 10.80
C ALA A 46 5.83 14.74 12.17
N ARG A 47 6.38 14.14 13.22
CA ARG A 47 6.30 14.68 14.57
C ARG A 47 7.00 16.03 14.67
N THR A 48 8.17 16.16 14.10
CA THR A 48 8.94 17.41 14.09
C THR A 48 8.18 18.51 13.35
N GLU A 49 7.61 18.22 12.18
CA GLU A 49 6.83 19.19 11.41
C GLU A 49 5.58 19.63 12.18
N LEU A 50 4.91 18.70 12.81
CA LEU A 50 3.72 19.03 13.59
C LEU A 50 4.07 19.89 14.79
N ALA A 51 5.17 19.58 15.48
CA ALA A 51 5.61 20.34 16.64
C ALA A 51 6.09 21.74 16.28
N ASP A 52 6.87 21.87 15.19
CA ASP A 52 7.54 23.10 14.83
C ASP A 52 6.70 24.00 13.92
N HIS A 53 5.90 23.40 13.04
CA HIS A 53 5.15 24.13 12.00
C HIS A 53 3.64 23.89 12.04
N GLY A 54 3.17 23.03 12.93
CA GLY A 54 1.74 22.77 13.09
C GLY A 54 1.07 22.08 11.90
N THR A 55 1.83 21.35 11.08
CA THR A 55 1.31 20.72 9.86
C THR A 55 1.75 19.26 9.75
N LEU A 56 0.89 18.44 9.13
CA LEU A 56 1.21 17.08 8.71
C LEU A 56 1.21 16.94 7.19
N ALA A 57 1.31 18.04 6.46
CA ALA A 57 1.26 18.04 5.01
C ALA A 57 2.30 17.09 4.40
N GLY A 58 3.53 17.08 4.93
CA GLY A 58 4.61 16.23 4.45
C GLY A 58 4.35 14.73 4.61
N LEU A 59 3.46 14.35 5.53
CA LEU A 59 3.04 12.95 5.70
C LEU A 59 1.80 12.63 4.87
N VAL A 60 0.81 13.51 4.89
CA VAL A 60 -0.52 13.23 4.35
C VAL A 60 -0.55 13.36 2.83
N GLU A 61 0.05 14.41 2.28
CA GLU A 61 0.00 14.68 0.85
C GLU A 61 0.66 13.58 0.01
N PRO A 62 1.86 13.08 0.35
CA PRO A 62 2.44 11.96 -0.41
C PRO A 62 1.58 10.70 -0.38
N GLY A 63 0.91 10.42 0.74
CA GLY A 63 -0.01 9.29 0.85
C GLY A 63 -1.20 9.44 -0.08
N PHE A 64 -1.78 10.63 -0.15
CA PHE A 64 -2.88 10.93 -1.05
C PHE A 64 -2.45 10.75 -2.52
N GLU A 65 -1.28 11.27 -2.89
CA GLU A 65 -0.76 11.13 -4.25
C GLU A 65 -0.45 9.67 -4.60
N ALA A 66 0.09 8.91 -3.66
CA ALA A 66 0.34 7.49 -3.86
C ALA A 66 -0.95 6.72 -4.11
N ARG A 67 -2.01 7.03 -3.36
CA ARG A 67 -3.32 6.40 -3.56
C ARG A 67 -3.93 6.77 -4.90
N ARG A 68 -3.79 8.01 -5.33
CA ARG A 68 -4.24 8.45 -6.66
C ARG A 68 -3.54 7.68 -7.77
N ARG A 69 -2.22 7.52 -7.66
CA ARG A 69 -1.47 6.74 -8.66
C ARG A 69 -1.95 5.29 -8.72
N TYR A 70 -2.25 4.69 -7.57
CA TYR A 70 -2.80 3.35 -7.51
C TYR A 70 -4.16 3.26 -8.20
N GLU A 71 -5.06 4.18 -7.92
CA GLU A 71 -6.39 4.22 -8.53
C GLU A 71 -6.32 4.45 -10.04
N ASP A 72 -5.44 5.33 -10.50
CA ASP A 72 -5.24 5.58 -11.92
C ASP A 72 -4.67 4.35 -12.63
N ARG A 73 -3.76 3.64 -11.98
CA ARG A 73 -3.19 2.39 -12.50
C ARG A 73 -4.26 1.33 -12.65
N GLU A 74 -5.14 1.17 -11.68
CA GLU A 74 -6.25 0.22 -11.77
C GLU A 74 -7.21 0.57 -12.88
N ARG A 75 -7.57 1.84 -13.03
CA ARG A 75 -8.42 2.29 -14.13
C ARG A 75 -7.77 2.02 -15.48
N TRP A 76 -6.48 2.28 -15.60
CA TRP A 76 -5.74 1.99 -16.82
C TRP A 76 -5.75 0.50 -17.13
N THR A 77 -5.54 -0.34 -16.16
CA THR A 77 -5.57 -1.80 -16.33
C THR A 77 -6.93 -2.27 -16.85
N ILE A 78 -8.02 -1.74 -16.29
CA ILE A 78 -9.37 -2.10 -16.68
C ILE A 78 -9.70 -1.57 -18.08
N THR A 79 -9.40 -0.31 -18.36
CA THR A 79 -9.77 0.36 -19.62
C THR A 79 -8.78 0.11 -20.75
N GLY A 80 -7.51 -0.15 -20.44
CA GLY A 80 -6.47 -0.42 -21.42
C GLY A 80 -6.45 -1.86 -21.93
N ILE A 81 -7.17 -2.77 -21.25
CA ILE A 81 -7.28 -4.17 -21.68
C ILE A 81 -8.70 -4.38 -22.21
N ASP A 82 -8.80 -4.47 -23.54
CA ASP A 82 -10.08 -4.73 -24.20
C ASP A 82 -10.24 -6.23 -24.39
N PRO A 83 -11.23 -6.86 -23.73
CA PRO A 83 -11.46 -8.30 -23.89
C PRO A 83 -11.86 -8.71 -25.32
N GLY A 84 -12.32 -7.76 -26.12
CA GLY A 84 -12.62 -7.98 -27.53
C GLY A 84 -11.41 -7.92 -28.44
N SER A 85 -10.26 -7.51 -27.94
CA SER A 85 -9.01 -7.42 -28.70
C SER A 85 -8.35 -8.80 -28.76
N GLU A 86 -7.73 -9.11 -29.90
CA GLU A 86 -7.04 -10.39 -30.08
C GLU A 86 -5.86 -10.59 -29.12
N ASN A 87 -5.31 -9.51 -28.57
CA ASN A 87 -4.11 -9.51 -27.76
C ASN A 87 -4.37 -9.35 -26.25
N TRP A 88 -5.64 -9.37 -25.81
CA TRP A 88 -5.94 -9.09 -24.41
C TRP A 88 -5.30 -10.08 -23.45
N ARG A 89 -5.18 -11.35 -23.84
CA ARG A 89 -4.54 -12.38 -23.02
C ARG A 89 -3.05 -12.12 -22.86
N GLU A 90 -2.39 -11.70 -23.93
CA GLU A 90 -0.98 -11.35 -23.87
C GLU A 90 -0.73 -10.14 -23.00
N ARG A 91 -1.57 -9.13 -23.09
CA ARG A 91 -1.49 -7.94 -22.25
C ARG A 91 -1.66 -8.28 -20.77
N LEU A 92 -2.57 -9.20 -20.45
CA LEU A 92 -2.74 -9.67 -19.07
C LEU A 92 -1.50 -10.40 -18.58
N ARG A 93 -0.90 -11.24 -19.41
CA ARG A 93 0.34 -11.94 -19.06
C ARG A 93 1.49 -10.97 -18.82
N ASP A 94 1.64 -9.99 -19.69
CA ASP A 94 2.68 -8.97 -19.55
C ASP A 94 2.50 -8.17 -18.27
N ALA A 95 1.29 -7.75 -17.95
CA ALA A 95 0.98 -7.07 -16.71
C ALA A 95 1.34 -7.94 -15.50
N GLY A 96 1.02 -9.23 -15.54
CA GLY A 96 1.38 -10.17 -14.49
C GLY A 96 2.89 -10.36 -14.36
N ARG A 97 3.62 -10.44 -15.46
CA ARG A 97 5.09 -10.59 -15.43
C ARG A 97 5.77 -9.37 -14.86
N ARG A 98 5.29 -8.18 -15.14
CA ARG A 98 5.85 -6.95 -14.59
C ARG A 98 5.61 -6.81 -13.10
N GLY A 99 4.65 -7.57 -12.56
CA GLY A 99 4.43 -7.68 -11.13
C GLY A 99 3.88 -6.45 -10.43
N GLY A 100 3.73 -5.34 -11.13
CA GLY A 100 3.33 -4.09 -10.51
C GLY A 100 1.83 -3.84 -10.49
N VAL A 101 1.14 -4.26 -11.53
CA VAL A 101 -0.26 -3.88 -11.76
C VAL A 101 -1.24 -4.76 -10.98
N LEU A 102 -0.93 -6.04 -10.84
CA LEU A 102 -1.82 -7.02 -10.22
C LEU A 102 -1.54 -7.27 -8.75
N ARG A 103 -0.51 -6.65 -8.19
CA ARG A 103 -0.21 -6.76 -6.75
C ARG A 103 -0.91 -5.67 -5.98
N PRO A 104 -1.60 -6.04 -4.87
CA PRO A 104 -2.22 -5.05 -3.99
C PRO A 104 -1.20 -4.14 -3.30
#